data_38e80093dcffc8c0410e4c6971d239cb
#
_entry.id   38e80093dcffc8c0410e4c6971d239cb
#
_cell.length_a   1.000
_cell.length_b   1.000
_cell.length_c   1.000
_cell.angle_alpha   90.00
_cell.angle_beta   90.00
_cell.angle_gamma   90.00
#
_symmetry.space_group_name_H-M   'P 1'
#
loop_
_entity.id
_entity.type
_entity.pdbx_description
1 polymer ?
#
loop_
_entity_poly.entity_id
_entity_poly.type
_entity_poly.pdbx_seq_one_letter_code
_entity_poly.pdbx_strand_id
1 'polypeptide(L)'
;MTAKTMEELVALCKRRGFIFQSNDIYGGLQGLYDYGPLGVELKNNLKKTWWNSMVYERDDIEGLDASILTNPLVLKQSGHEDTFADPMVDCRDCNSRWRADHLKDGKCLSCNSQNLTEP
;
A
#
# COMPACT_ATOMS: atom_id res chain seq x y z
N MET A 1 9.04 26.74 1.05
CA MET A 1 8.79 26.23 -0.32
C MET A 1 7.88 25.02 -0.19
N THR A 2 6.72 25.07 -0.77
CA THR A 2 5.76 23.96 -0.85
C THR A 2 6.07 23.14 -2.11
N ALA A 3 6.19 21.83 -1.99
CA ALA A 3 6.32 20.92 -3.13
C ALA A 3 5.04 21.00 -3.99
N LYS A 4 5.20 21.14 -5.30
CA LYS A 4 4.08 21.26 -6.25
C LYS A 4 3.84 19.97 -7.03
N THR A 5 4.84 19.11 -7.11
CA THR A 5 4.76 17.80 -7.77
C THR A 5 5.13 16.67 -6.82
N MET A 6 4.80 15.43 -7.18
CA MET A 6 5.17 14.25 -6.40
C MET A 6 6.69 14.07 -6.35
N GLU A 7 7.38 14.34 -7.46
CA GLU A 7 8.84 14.26 -7.54
C GLU A 7 9.53 15.23 -6.59
N GLU A 8 9.04 16.47 -6.53
CA GLU A 8 9.53 17.49 -5.59
C GLU A 8 9.30 17.06 -4.13
N LEU A 9 8.13 16.47 -3.84
CA LEU A 9 7.80 15.95 -2.51
C LEU A 9 8.72 14.81 -2.11
N VAL A 10 8.93 13.83 -2.99
CA VAL A 10 9.84 12.69 -2.77
C VAL A 10 11.27 13.19 -2.54
N ALA A 11 11.76 14.11 -3.37
CA ALA A 11 13.08 14.71 -3.20
C ALA A 11 13.22 15.46 -1.87
N LEU A 12 12.19 16.18 -1.43
CA LEU A 12 12.15 16.84 -0.14
C LEU A 12 12.21 15.83 1.01
N CYS A 13 11.39 14.77 0.95
CA CYS A 13 11.34 13.72 1.98
C CYS A 13 12.69 13.02 2.15
N LYS A 14 13.35 12.67 1.05
CA LYS A 14 14.70 12.08 1.07
C LYS A 14 15.73 13.03 1.70
N ARG A 15 15.81 14.27 1.24
CA ARG A 15 16.78 15.25 1.75
C ARG A 15 16.59 15.60 3.22
N ARG A 16 15.35 15.58 3.70
CA ARG A 16 15.02 15.92 5.10
C ARG A 16 15.01 14.73 6.03
N GLY A 17 15.23 13.52 5.53
CA GLY A 17 15.22 12.31 6.34
C GLY A 17 13.82 11.93 6.84
N PHE A 18 12.81 12.11 6.00
CA PHE A 18 11.47 11.59 6.29
C PHE A 18 11.34 10.12 5.88
N ILE A 19 11.69 9.81 4.64
CA ILE A 19 11.58 8.47 4.08
C ILE A 19 12.64 8.26 2.99
N PHE A 20 13.17 7.06 2.90
CA PHE A 20 14.10 6.64 1.86
C PHE A 20 13.94 5.14 1.61
N GLN A 21 14.44 4.68 0.47
CA GLN A 21 14.34 3.28 0.11
C GLN A 21 15.16 2.41 1.07
N SER A 22 14.56 1.33 1.56
CA SER A 22 15.27 0.38 2.42
C SER A 22 16.43 -0.27 1.66
N ASN A 23 17.57 -0.44 2.34
CA ASN A 23 18.79 -1.03 1.77
C ASN A 23 19.34 -0.28 0.55
N ASP A 24 19.19 1.04 0.48
CA ASP A 24 19.58 1.88 -0.66
C ASP A 24 21.05 1.71 -1.05
N ILE A 25 21.95 1.56 -0.08
CA ILE A 25 23.39 1.30 -0.30
C ILE A 25 23.71 -0.02 -1.01
N TYR A 26 22.77 -0.95 -1.03
CA TYR A 26 22.88 -2.26 -1.71
C TYR A 26 21.99 -2.33 -2.98
N GLY A 27 21.54 -1.18 -3.49
CA GLY A 27 20.67 -1.09 -4.65
C GLY A 27 19.18 -1.01 -4.31
N GLY A 28 18.83 -1.03 -3.03
CA GLY A 28 17.46 -0.89 -2.54
C GLY A 28 16.56 -2.10 -2.82
N LEU A 29 15.43 -2.14 -2.14
CA LEU A 29 14.35 -3.09 -2.39
C LEU A 29 13.12 -2.32 -2.87
N GLN A 30 12.61 -2.69 -4.05
CA GLN A 30 11.44 -2.03 -4.62
C GLN A 30 10.22 -2.18 -3.70
N GLY A 31 9.56 -1.07 -3.41
CA GLY A 31 8.36 -1.05 -2.58
C GLY A 31 8.60 -1.10 -1.06
N LEU A 32 9.86 -1.21 -0.61
CA LEU A 32 10.23 -1.17 0.81
C LEU A 32 10.93 0.15 1.15
N TYR A 33 10.49 0.77 2.24
CA TYR A 33 10.97 2.08 2.68
C TYR A 33 11.23 2.11 4.17
N ASP A 34 12.27 2.84 4.56
CA ASP A 34 12.60 3.12 5.95
C ASP A 34 12.18 4.55 6.31
N TYR A 35 11.70 4.73 7.53
CA TYR A 35 11.44 6.06 8.08
C TYR A 35 12.73 6.62 8.66
N GLY A 36 13.14 7.78 8.19
CA GLY A 36 14.21 8.55 8.81
C GLY A 36 13.76 9.26 10.09
N PRO A 37 14.65 10.02 10.77
CA PRO A 37 14.36 10.64 12.05
C PRO A 37 13.09 11.52 12.04
N LEU A 38 12.90 12.35 11.02
CA LEU A 38 11.69 13.17 10.91
C LEU A 38 10.46 12.36 10.50
N GLY A 39 10.64 11.31 9.72
CA GLY A 39 9.56 10.42 9.29
C GLY A 39 8.98 9.62 10.45
N VAL A 40 9.82 9.08 11.35
CA VAL A 40 9.34 8.33 12.52
C VAL A 40 8.57 9.22 13.48
N GLU A 41 9.02 10.47 13.69
CA GLU A 41 8.29 11.43 14.53
C GLU A 41 6.93 11.79 13.92
N LEU A 42 6.88 12.07 12.62
CA LEU A 42 5.63 12.33 11.92
C LEU A 42 4.66 11.14 12.01
N LYS A 43 5.16 9.91 11.79
CA LYS A 43 4.38 8.69 11.92
C LYS A 43 3.80 8.52 13.34
N ASN A 44 4.63 8.70 14.36
CA ASN A 44 4.21 8.54 15.76
C ASN A 44 3.19 9.63 16.16
N ASN A 45 3.39 10.87 15.73
CA ASN A 45 2.45 11.95 15.96
C ASN A 45 1.09 11.67 15.29
N LEU A 46 1.08 11.17 14.05
CA LEU A 46 -0.14 10.79 13.34
C LEU A 46 -0.89 9.68 14.09
N LYS A 47 -0.18 8.61 14.49
CA LYS A 47 -0.77 7.50 15.27
C LYS A 47 -1.36 7.98 16.59
N LYS A 48 -0.62 8.83 17.32
CA LYS A 48 -1.08 9.38 18.60
C LYS A 48 -2.32 10.25 18.43
N THR A 49 -2.31 11.13 17.43
CA THR A 49 -3.46 12.00 17.15
C THR A 49 -4.69 11.17 16.77
N TRP A 50 -4.51 10.17 15.92
CA TRP A 50 -5.59 9.25 15.54
C TRP A 50 -6.15 8.51 16.76
N TRP A 51 -5.28 7.93 17.60
CA TRP A 51 -5.69 7.21 18.79
C TRP A 51 -6.45 8.11 19.78
N ASN A 52 -5.93 9.32 20.02
CA ASN A 52 -6.60 10.28 20.89
C ASN A 52 -8.01 10.61 20.38
N SER A 53 -8.12 10.95 19.08
CA SER A 53 -9.40 11.34 18.50
C SER A 53 -10.41 10.20 18.43
N MET A 54 -9.95 8.97 18.20
CA MET A 54 -10.86 7.83 18.02
C MET A 54 -11.19 7.12 19.33
N VAL A 55 -10.26 7.05 20.28
CA VAL A 55 -10.42 6.27 21.51
C VAL A 55 -10.67 7.17 22.72
N TYR A 56 -9.84 8.20 22.94
CA TYR A 56 -9.91 8.98 24.17
C TYR A 56 -10.95 10.12 24.15
N GLU A 57 -11.26 10.65 22.98
CA GLU A 57 -12.26 11.71 22.79
C GLU A 57 -13.68 11.15 22.55
N ARG A 58 -13.85 9.84 22.55
CA ARG A 58 -15.13 9.16 22.29
C ARG A 58 -15.47 8.21 23.42
N ASP A 59 -16.75 8.18 23.80
CA ASP A 59 -17.29 7.28 24.84
C ASP A 59 -17.83 5.95 24.28
N ASP A 60 -17.90 5.83 22.95
CA ASP A 60 -18.50 4.69 22.23
C ASP A 60 -17.46 3.76 21.60
N ILE A 61 -16.15 4.01 21.80
CA ILE A 61 -15.05 3.22 21.25
C ILE A 61 -14.06 2.83 22.34
N GLU A 62 -13.74 1.54 22.38
CA GLU A 62 -12.68 0.99 23.21
C GLU A 62 -11.46 0.63 22.37
N GLY A 63 -10.27 0.86 22.92
CA GLY A 63 -9.01 0.53 22.24
C GLY A 63 -8.61 -0.93 22.44
N LEU A 64 -8.30 -1.64 21.37
CA LEU A 64 -7.79 -3.00 21.38
C LEU A 64 -6.54 -3.12 20.49
N ASP A 65 -5.49 -3.72 21.01
CA ASP A 65 -4.29 -4.10 20.24
C ASP A 65 -4.28 -5.62 20.08
N ALA A 66 -4.88 -6.08 18.97
CA ALA A 66 -5.01 -7.50 18.68
C ALA A 66 -3.75 -8.05 17.97
N SER A 67 -3.49 -9.34 18.14
CA SER A 67 -2.44 -10.04 17.37
C SER A 67 -2.72 -10.01 15.88
N ILE A 68 -1.68 -9.78 15.08
CA ILE A 68 -1.75 -9.88 13.60
C ILE A 68 -1.98 -11.32 13.18
N LEU A 69 -1.34 -12.28 13.88
CA LEU A 69 -1.55 -13.71 13.63
C LEU A 69 -2.88 -14.13 14.23
N THR A 70 -3.74 -14.70 13.41
CA THR A 70 -5.07 -15.15 13.80
C THR A 70 -5.28 -16.61 13.47
N ASN A 71 -6.27 -17.24 14.10
CA ASN A 71 -6.64 -18.62 13.82
C ASN A 71 -7.21 -18.74 12.39
N PRO A 72 -6.76 -19.72 11.56
CA PRO A 72 -7.27 -19.92 10.21
C PRO A 72 -8.79 -20.01 10.10
N LEU A 73 -9.45 -20.55 11.13
CA LEU A 73 -10.92 -20.61 11.17
C LEU A 73 -11.60 -19.24 11.12
N VAL A 74 -10.95 -18.19 11.63
CA VAL A 74 -11.49 -16.82 11.56
C VAL A 74 -11.52 -16.36 10.09
N LEU A 75 -10.44 -16.62 9.33
CA LEU A 75 -10.36 -16.26 7.91
C LEU A 75 -11.37 -17.04 7.08
N LYS A 76 -11.57 -18.32 7.40
CA LYS A 76 -12.57 -19.17 6.76
C LYS A 76 -13.99 -18.70 7.03
N GLN A 77 -14.34 -18.44 8.29
CA GLN A 77 -15.70 -18.01 8.68
C GLN A 77 -16.04 -16.59 8.19
N SER A 78 -15.05 -15.72 8.05
CA SER A 78 -15.23 -14.37 7.49
C SER A 78 -15.26 -14.35 5.96
N GLY A 79 -15.04 -15.48 5.29
CA GLY A 79 -15.02 -15.60 3.83
C GLY A 79 -13.74 -15.05 3.17
N HIS A 80 -12.76 -14.59 3.95
CA HIS A 80 -11.51 -14.06 3.38
C HIS A 80 -10.70 -15.13 2.66
N GLU A 81 -10.75 -16.39 3.13
CA GLU A 81 -10.05 -17.50 2.51
C GLU A 81 -10.59 -17.80 1.10
N ASP A 82 -11.91 -17.72 0.91
CA ASP A 82 -12.59 -18.05 -0.35
C ASP A 82 -12.54 -16.90 -1.37
N THR A 83 -12.39 -15.65 -0.92
CA THR A 83 -12.48 -14.45 -1.76
C THR A 83 -11.13 -13.79 -2.07
N PHE A 84 -10.03 -14.30 -1.52
CA PHE A 84 -8.70 -13.70 -1.65
C PHE A 84 -7.97 -14.15 -2.92
N ALA A 85 -8.68 -14.29 -4.02
CA ALA A 85 -8.09 -14.52 -5.33
C ALA A 85 -8.35 -13.30 -6.23
N ASP A 86 -7.31 -12.51 -6.48
CA ASP A 86 -7.36 -11.46 -7.50
C ASP A 86 -7.17 -12.12 -8.87
N PRO A 87 -8.21 -12.15 -9.74
CA PRO A 87 -8.06 -12.69 -11.08
C PRO A 87 -7.09 -11.80 -11.87
N MET A 88 -5.97 -12.38 -12.30
CA MET A 88 -4.93 -11.68 -13.05
C MET A 88 -4.96 -12.05 -14.52
N VAL A 89 -4.75 -11.09 -15.39
CA VAL A 89 -4.62 -11.27 -16.84
C VAL A 89 -3.28 -10.77 -17.32
N ASP A 90 -2.68 -11.49 -18.25
CA ASP A 90 -1.43 -11.11 -18.91
C ASP A 90 -1.71 -10.61 -20.33
N CYS A 91 -1.11 -9.49 -20.71
CA CYS A 91 -1.14 -9.03 -22.09
C CYS A 91 -0.07 -9.80 -22.88
N ARG A 92 -0.49 -10.52 -23.93
CA ARG A 92 0.41 -11.31 -24.78
C ARG A 92 1.29 -10.47 -25.70
N ASP A 93 0.96 -9.18 -25.91
CA ASP A 93 1.69 -8.31 -26.82
C ASP A 93 2.80 -7.51 -26.10
N CYS A 94 2.58 -7.11 -24.84
CA CYS A 94 3.57 -6.31 -24.10
C CYS A 94 4.03 -6.98 -22.78
N ASN A 95 3.54 -8.18 -22.47
CA ASN A 95 3.86 -8.96 -21.26
C ASN A 95 3.56 -8.23 -19.95
N SER A 96 2.70 -7.22 -19.96
CA SER A 96 2.23 -6.54 -18.76
C SER A 96 1.13 -7.34 -18.10
N ARG A 97 1.17 -7.41 -16.76
CA ARG A 97 0.17 -8.10 -15.94
C ARG A 97 -0.75 -7.09 -15.25
N TRP A 98 -2.05 -7.38 -15.27
CA TRP A 98 -3.09 -6.53 -14.69
C TRP A 98 -4.12 -7.36 -13.93
N ARG A 99 -4.78 -6.76 -12.95
CA ARG A 99 -5.99 -7.33 -12.39
C ARG A 99 -7.14 -7.21 -13.42
N ALA A 100 -7.93 -8.24 -13.56
CA ALA A 100 -9.03 -8.27 -14.53
C ALA A 100 -10.06 -7.16 -14.27
N ASP A 101 -10.34 -6.86 -13.00
CA ASP A 101 -11.28 -5.81 -12.57
C ASP A 101 -10.78 -4.37 -12.82
N HIS A 102 -9.48 -4.18 -13.04
CA HIS A 102 -8.89 -2.87 -13.38
C HIS A 102 -8.90 -2.58 -14.87
N LEU A 103 -9.11 -3.58 -15.72
CA LEU A 103 -9.13 -3.38 -17.17
C LEU A 103 -10.34 -2.54 -17.58
N LYS A 104 -10.11 -1.55 -18.44
CA LYS A 104 -11.15 -0.75 -19.07
C LYS A 104 -11.41 -1.31 -20.46
N ASP A 105 -12.67 -1.62 -20.74
CA ASP A 105 -13.12 -2.14 -22.05
C ASP A 105 -12.38 -3.41 -22.54
N GLY A 106 -11.86 -4.23 -21.60
CA GLY A 106 -11.11 -5.44 -21.94
C GLY A 106 -9.80 -5.18 -22.68
N LYS A 107 -9.16 -4.03 -22.43
CA LYS A 107 -7.91 -3.63 -23.08
C LYS A 107 -6.77 -3.51 -22.09
N CYS A 108 -5.57 -3.86 -22.57
CA CYS A 108 -4.34 -3.64 -21.84
C CYS A 108 -4.11 -2.14 -21.55
N LEU A 109 -3.85 -1.79 -20.28
CA LEU A 109 -3.63 -0.40 -19.90
C LEU A 109 -2.30 0.19 -20.38
N SER A 110 -1.35 -0.67 -20.80
CA SER A 110 -0.04 -0.23 -21.32
C SER A 110 -0.03 -0.02 -22.82
N CYS A 111 -0.61 -0.95 -23.62
CA CYS A 111 -0.51 -0.94 -25.07
C CYS A 111 -1.85 -0.91 -25.81
N ASN A 112 -2.96 -0.86 -25.05
CA ASN A 112 -4.35 -0.88 -25.57
C ASN A 112 -4.71 -2.13 -26.39
N SER A 113 -3.91 -3.19 -26.33
CA SER A 113 -4.19 -4.46 -26.99
C SER A 113 -5.35 -5.20 -26.31
N GLN A 114 -6.13 -5.94 -27.09
CA GLN A 114 -7.17 -6.87 -26.60
C GLN A 114 -6.65 -8.31 -26.47
N ASN A 115 -5.40 -8.57 -26.85
CA ASN A 115 -4.79 -9.89 -26.78
C ASN A 115 -4.36 -10.22 -25.34
N LEU A 116 -5.35 -10.55 -24.52
CA LEU A 116 -5.19 -10.86 -23.09
C LEU A 116 -5.39 -12.35 -22.83
N THR A 117 -4.79 -12.87 -21.76
CA THR A 117 -5.10 -14.20 -21.25
C THR A 117 -6.47 -14.18 -20.57
N GLU A 118 -7.07 -15.36 -20.39
CA GLU A 118 -8.17 -15.51 -19.44
C GLU A 118 -7.66 -15.28 -18.02
N PRO A 119 -8.49 -14.74 -17.12
CA PRO A 119 -8.12 -14.49 -15.73
C PRO A 119 -7.90 -15.77 -14.91
#